data_3abf298d521a0c37d251972c2a9626b3
#
_entry.id   3abf298d521a0c37d251972c2a9626b3
#
_cell.length_a   1.000
_cell.length_b   1.000
_cell.length_c   1.000
_cell.angle_alpha   90.00
_cell.angle_beta   90.00
_cell.angle_gamma   90.00
#
_symmetry.space_group_name_H-M   'P 1'
#
loop_
_entity.id
_entity.type
_entity.pdbx_description
1 polymer ?
#
loop_
_entity_poly.entity_id
_entity_poly.type
_entity_poly.pdbx_seq_one_letter_code
_entity_poly.pdbx_strand_id
1 'polypeptide(L)'
;MFVTQDIVLRFFFSKKIIIKNGFSIPKNSSIILAPTHRSRWDGLVLTMAMGRRVSHKDCRFMVTKPEMRGIQGWFLKNLGCFSINQLSPSLSALRYAVDLIEKGEQLVVFPEGKINKYGKKLVLKEGL
;
A
#
# COMPACT_ATOMS: atom_id res chain seq x y z
N MET A 1 -8.80 0.48 -10.57
CA MET A 1 -7.40 0.23 -10.16
C MET A 1 -6.42 0.39 -11.31
N PHE A 2 -6.58 -0.28 -12.44
CA PHE A 2 -5.67 -0.16 -13.58
C PHE A 2 -5.43 1.30 -14.03
N VAL A 3 -6.51 2.07 -14.24
CA VAL A 3 -6.40 3.47 -14.67
C VAL A 3 -5.64 4.33 -13.65
N THR A 4 -5.95 4.18 -12.35
CA THR A 4 -5.32 4.98 -11.30
C THR A 4 -3.88 4.59 -11.01
N GLN A 5 -3.58 3.30 -11.02
CA GLN A 5 -2.23 2.82 -10.71
C GLN A 5 -1.25 2.88 -11.89
N ASP A 6 -1.74 2.80 -13.12
CA ASP A 6 -0.87 2.77 -14.29
C ASP A 6 -0.86 4.06 -15.11
N ILE A 7 -2.01 4.66 -15.37
CA ILE A 7 -2.11 5.83 -16.26
C ILE A 7 -1.78 7.10 -15.51
N VAL A 8 -2.45 7.35 -14.38
CA VAL A 8 -2.25 8.58 -13.59
C VAL A 8 -0.80 8.69 -13.11
N LEU A 9 -0.20 7.57 -12.68
CA LEU A 9 1.17 7.58 -12.20
C LEU A 9 2.20 7.89 -13.28
N ARG A 10 2.01 7.39 -14.50
CA ARG A 10 2.94 7.70 -15.61
C ARG A 10 2.94 9.19 -15.94
N PHE A 11 1.80 9.84 -15.82
CA PHE A 11 1.69 11.27 -16.08
C PHE A 11 2.40 12.11 -15.03
N PHE A 12 2.23 11.76 -13.73
CA PHE A 12 2.81 12.54 -12.63
C PHE A 12 4.27 12.19 -12.30
N PHE A 13 4.72 10.97 -12.61
CA PHE A 13 6.07 10.49 -12.26
C PHE A 13 6.81 9.98 -13.48
N SER A 14 7.11 10.88 -14.43
CA SER A 14 7.82 10.56 -15.66
C SER A 14 9.26 10.10 -15.45
N LYS A 15 9.92 10.60 -14.41
CA LYS A 15 11.29 10.22 -14.03
C LYS A 15 11.27 9.50 -12.68
N LYS A 16 11.82 8.27 -12.65
CA LYS A 16 11.94 7.46 -11.43
C LYS A 16 13.20 6.60 -11.49
N ILE A 17 13.80 6.42 -10.34
CA ILE A 17 14.92 5.49 -10.15
C ILE A 17 14.44 4.40 -9.21
N ILE A 18 14.50 3.16 -9.65
CA ILE A 18 14.19 1.98 -8.84
C ILE A 18 15.47 1.19 -8.69
N ILE A 19 15.99 1.12 -7.47
CA ILE A 19 17.17 0.33 -7.14
C ILE A 19 16.69 -1.03 -6.62
N LYS A 20 17.01 -2.09 -7.35
CA LYS A 20 16.71 -3.47 -6.96
C LYS A 20 17.98 -4.15 -6.47
N ASN A 21 18.08 -4.39 -5.18
CA ASN A 21 19.22 -5.07 -4.56
C ASN A 21 19.11 -6.60 -4.67
N GLY A 22 18.95 -7.12 -5.89
CA GLY A 22 18.92 -8.57 -6.15
C GLY A 22 17.69 -9.33 -5.61
N PHE A 23 16.71 -8.63 -5.03
CA PHE A 23 15.49 -9.29 -4.53
C PHE A 23 14.60 -9.72 -5.70
N SER A 24 14.32 -11.01 -5.79
CA SER A 24 13.37 -11.58 -6.73
C SER A 24 12.01 -11.78 -6.05
N ILE A 25 10.97 -11.22 -6.65
CA ILE A 25 9.60 -11.41 -6.15
C ILE A 25 9.12 -12.81 -6.56
N PRO A 26 8.74 -13.68 -5.62
CA PRO A 26 8.20 -14.99 -5.96
C PRO A 26 6.89 -14.85 -6.74
N LYS A 27 6.80 -15.47 -7.91
CA LYS A 27 5.64 -15.30 -8.82
C LYS A 27 4.32 -15.81 -8.22
N ASN A 28 4.38 -16.87 -7.41
CA ASN A 28 3.18 -17.60 -6.93
C ASN A 28 2.91 -17.42 -5.43
N SER A 29 3.59 -16.52 -4.75
CA SER A 29 3.38 -16.28 -3.32
C SER A 29 2.78 -14.90 -3.07
N SER A 30 1.91 -14.83 -2.08
CA SER A 30 1.43 -13.56 -1.55
C SER A 30 2.55 -12.86 -0.80
N ILE A 31 2.54 -11.54 -0.79
CA ILE A 31 3.60 -10.74 -0.17
C ILE A 31 2.96 -9.67 0.71
N ILE A 32 3.50 -9.52 1.91
CA ILE A 32 3.22 -8.36 2.76
C ILE A 32 4.36 -7.36 2.57
N LEU A 33 4.02 -6.15 2.14
CA LEU A 33 4.95 -5.04 1.98
C LEU A 33 4.82 -4.11 3.17
N ALA A 34 5.91 -3.88 3.88
CA ALA A 34 5.98 -3.00 5.06
C ALA A 34 6.94 -1.82 4.81
N PRO A 35 6.60 -0.89 3.92
CA PRO A 35 7.46 0.24 3.60
C PRO A 35 7.44 1.31 4.69
N THR A 36 8.45 2.17 4.70
CA THR A 36 8.44 3.41 5.50
C THR A 36 7.44 4.40 4.93
N HIS A 37 6.83 5.23 5.80
CA HIS A 37 5.82 6.21 5.42
C HIS A 37 6.33 7.65 5.58
N ARG A 38 6.84 8.22 4.51
CA ARG A 38 7.43 9.58 4.48
C ARG A 38 6.50 10.64 3.90
N SER A 39 5.63 10.22 2.98
CA SER A 39 4.84 11.12 2.15
C SER A 39 3.47 10.50 1.83
N ARG A 40 2.49 11.34 1.52
CA ARG A 40 1.19 10.88 0.98
C ARG A 40 1.32 10.18 -0.38
N TRP A 41 2.43 10.38 -1.08
CA TRP A 41 2.71 9.80 -2.38
C TRP A 41 3.32 8.40 -2.32
N ASP A 42 3.73 7.93 -1.14
CA ASP A 42 4.43 6.65 -0.97
C ASP A 42 3.62 5.46 -1.52
N GLY A 43 2.30 5.48 -1.32
CA GLY A 43 1.41 4.45 -1.87
C GLY A 43 1.49 4.39 -3.40
N LEU A 44 1.50 5.55 -4.06
CA LEU A 44 1.62 5.63 -5.52
C LEU A 44 3.00 5.20 -5.99
N VAL A 45 4.06 5.66 -5.35
CA VAL A 45 5.44 5.27 -5.67
C VAL A 45 5.62 3.76 -5.50
N LEU A 46 5.04 3.19 -4.44
CA LEU A 46 5.11 1.75 -4.18
C LEU A 46 4.37 0.94 -5.26
N THR A 47 3.21 1.40 -5.74
CA THR A 47 2.53 0.71 -6.85
C THR A 47 3.33 0.73 -8.15
N MET A 48 4.15 1.76 -8.37
CA MET A 48 5.09 1.79 -9.50
C MET A 48 6.25 0.82 -9.32
N ALA A 49 6.74 0.66 -8.08
CA ALA A 49 7.89 -0.19 -7.77
C ALA A 49 7.51 -1.68 -7.68
N MET A 50 6.33 -1.99 -7.17
CA MET A 50 5.91 -3.35 -6.77
C MET A 50 4.54 -3.76 -7.31
N GLY A 51 3.84 -2.88 -8.03
CA GLY A 51 2.50 -3.15 -8.54
C GLY A 51 2.47 -4.08 -9.75
N ARG A 52 1.30 -4.16 -10.38
CA ARG A 52 0.97 -5.12 -11.44
C ARG A 52 2.00 -5.24 -12.57
N ARG A 53 2.68 -4.15 -12.94
CA ARG A 53 3.70 -4.17 -14.00
C ARG A 53 5.00 -4.85 -13.61
N VAL A 54 5.25 -4.99 -12.32
CA VAL A 54 6.50 -5.57 -11.78
C VAL A 54 6.25 -6.96 -11.24
N SER A 55 5.19 -7.13 -10.46
CA SER A 55 4.86 -8.37 -9.76
C SER A 55 3.69 -9.13 -10.36
N HIS A 56 2.99 -8.56 -11.36
CA HIS A 56 1.71 -9.06 -11.92
C HIS A 56 0.56 -9.11 -10.90
N LYS A 57 0.71 -8.45 -9.75
CA LYS A 57 -0.25 -8.41 -8.65
C LYS A 57 -0.62 -6.98 -8.29
N ASP A 58 -1.83 -6.80 -7.79
CA ASP A 58 -2.28 -5.50 -7.31
C ASP A 58 -1.81 -5.25 -5.87
N CYS A 59 -1.39 -4.00 -5.61
CA CYS A 59 -1.12 -3.55 -4.24
C CYS A 59 -2.43 -3.16 -3.56
N ARG A 60 -2.67 -3.73 -2.39
CA ARG A 60 -3.82 -3.44 -1.52
C ARG A 60 -3.35 -2.74 -0.27
N PHE A 61 -3.82 -1.53 -0.06
CA PHE A 61 -3.33 -0.66 1.02
C PHE A 61 -4.30 -0.64 2.19
N MET A 62 -3.77 -0.90 3.38
CA MET A 62 -4.50 -0.71 4.63
C MET A 62 -4.36 0.73 5.07
N VAL A 63 -5.48 1.47 5.14
CA VAL A 63 -5.52 2.89 5.51
C VAL A 63 -6.53 3.15 6.62
N THR A 64 -6.37 4.25 7.36
CA THR A 64 -7.29 4.60 8.43
C THR A 64 -8.63 5.07 7.92
N LYS A 65 -9.71 4.83 8.67
CA LYS A 65 -11.08 5.24 8.30
C LYS A 65 -11.21 6.74 7.94
N PRO A 66 -10.59 7.70 8.65
CA PRO A 66 -10.71 9.10 8.30
C PRO A 66 -10.20 9.44 6.89
N GLU A 67 -9.17 8.72 6.41
CA GLU A 67 -8.60 8.93 5.07
C GLU A 67 -9.55 8.49 3.94
N MET A 68 -10.52 7.62 4.24
CA MET A 68 -11.48 7.07 3.25
C MET A 68 -12.75 7.94 3.09
N ARG A 69 -12.69 9.23 3.43
CA ARG A 69 -13.83 10.16 3.34
C ARG A 69 -13.73 11.05 2.10
N GLY A 70 -14.90 11.47 1.58
CA GLY A 70 -15.02 12.41 0.47
C GLY A 70 -14.32 11.96 -0.81
N ILE A 71 -13.89 12.92 -1.60
CA ILE A 71 -13.21 12.71 -2.89
C ILE A 71 -11.89 11.95 -2.71
N GLN A 72 -11.15 12.24 -1.63
CA GLN A 72 -9.94 11.50 -1.29
C GLN A 72 -10.24 10.01 -1.06
N GLY A 73 -11.29 9.69 -0.33
CA GLY A 73 -11.70 8.31 -0.09
C GLY A 73 -12.10 7.58 -1.36
N TRP A 74 -12.80 8.26 -2.26
CA TRP A 74 -13.12 7.71 -3.59
C TRP A 74 -11.85 7.37 -4.38
N PHE A 75 -10.87 8.28 -4.40
CA PHE A 75 -9.59 8.07 -5.08
C PHE A 75 -8.81 6.90 -4.46
N LEU A 76 -8.69 6.86 -3.13
CA LEU A 76 -8.00 5.79 -2.40
C LEU A 76 -8.66 4.43 -2.63
N LYS A 77 -9.99 4.37 -2.66
CA LYS A 77 -10.73 3.14 -2.99
C LYS A 77 -10.38 2.62 -4.38
N ASN A 78 -10.28 3.52 -5.36
CA ASN A 78 -9.86 3.18 -6.73
C ASN A 78 -8.37 2.80 -6.84
N LEU A 79 -7.54 3.20 -5.87
CA LEU A 79 -6.16 2.72 -5.73
C LEU A 79 -6.05 1.33 -5.10
N GLY A 80 -7.16 0.77 -4.60
CA GLY A 80 -7.15 -0.53 -3.92
C GLY A 80 -6.98 -0.43 -2.41
N CYS A 81 -7.18 0.76 -1.84
CA CYS A 81 -7.17 0.94 -0.40
C CYS A 81 -8.44 0.41 0.26
N PHE A 82 -8.31 -0.13 1.45
CA PHE A 82 -9.41 -0.49 2.35
C PHE A 82 -9.17 0.07 3.75
N SER A 83 -10.27 0.32 4.46
CA SER A 83 -10.22 1.02 5.74
C SER A 83 -10.03 0.08 6.93
N ILE A 84 -9.21 0.52 7.88
CA ILE A 84 -9.08 -0.11 9.19
C ILE A 84 -9.22 0.94 10.29
N ASN A 85 -9.77 0.52 11.44
CA ASN A 85 -9.70 1.32 12.66
C ASN A 85 -8.41 0.95 13.41
N GLN A 86 -7.46 1.87 13.49
CA GLN A 86 -6.16 1.60 14.14
C GLN A 86 -6.26 1.32 15.65
N LEU A 87 -7.25 1.89 16.32
CA LEU A 87 -7.42 1.74 17.78
C LEU A 87 -8.11 0.42 18.14
N SER A 88 -8.97 -0.06 17.25
CA SER A 88 -9.72 -1.31 17.42
C SER A 88 -9.96 -1.91 16.04
N PRO A 89 -9.00 -2.69 15.50
CA PRO A 89 -9.18 -3.35 14.22
C PRO A 89 -10.39 -4.28 14.27
N SER A 90 -11.31 -4.10 13.32
CA SER A 90 -12.46 -5.01 13.24
C SER A 90 -12.03 -6.37 12.68
N LEU A 91 -12.61 -7.44 13.18
CA LEU A 91 -12.38 -8.79 12.66
C LEU A 91 -12.67 -8.87 11.16
N SER A 92 -13.65 -8.11 10.66
CA SER A 92 -13.97 -8.07 9.24
C SER A 92 -12.83 -7.48 8.40
N ALA A 93 -12.16 -6.43 8.87
CA ALA A 93 -11.01 -5.85 8.17
C ALA A 93 -9.81 -6.80 8.17
N LEU A 94 -9.57 -7.50 9.28
CA LEU A 94 -8.50 -8.51 9.36
C LEU A 94 -8.80 -9.72 8.47
N ARG A 95 -10.03 -10.24 8.49
CA ARG A 95 -10.45 -11.32 7.56
C ARG A 95 -10.27 -10.91 6.12
N TYR A 96 -10.67 -9.69 5.75
CA TYR A 96 -10.47 -9.17 4.40
C TYR A 96 -8.98 -9.11 4.01
N ALA A 97 -8.10 -8.73 4.95
CA ALA A 97 -6.66 -8.74 4.71
C ALA A 97 -6.12 -10.17 4.48
N VAL A 98 -6.60 -11.15 5.25
CA VAL A 98 -6.26 -12.57 5.06
C VAL A 98 -6.75 -13.07 3.70
N ASP A 99 -8.03 -12.79 3.35
CA ASP A 99 -8.60 -13.17 2.05
C ASP A 99 -7.80 -12.61 0.86
N LEU A 100 -7.27 -11.38 0.99
CA LEU A 100 -6.42 -10.79 -0.04
C LEU A 100 -5.11 -11.57 -0.21
N ILE A 101 -4.50 -11.96 0.90
CA ILE A 101 -3.27 -12.76 0.90
C ILE A 101 -3.54 -14.14 0.30
N GLU A 102 -4.62 -14.80 0.67
CA GLU A 102 -5.03 -16.10 0.12
C GLU A 102 -5.30 -16.05 -1.39
N LYS A 103 -5.85 -14.93 -1.88
CA LYS A 103 -6.05 -14.67 -3.32
C LYS A 103 -4.77 -14.32 -4.09
N GLY A 104 -3.63 -14.30 -3.42
CA GLY A 104 -2.36 -14.01 -4.07
C GLY A 104 -2.08 -12.52 -4.30
N GLU A 105 -2.87 -11.61 -3.72
CA GLU A 105 -2.65 -10.17 -3.80
C GLU A 105 -1.48 -9.71 -2.92
N GLN A 106 -1.03 -8.48 -3.10
CA GLN A 106 0.01 -7.87 -2.26
C GLN A 106 -0.63 -6.96 -1.22
N LEU A 107 -0.47 -7.30 0.05
CA LEU A 107 -0.91 -6.45 1.15
C LEU A 107 0.16 -5.43 1.50
N VAL A 108 -0.20 -4.16 1.55
CA VAL A 108 0.69 -3.07 1.95
C VAL A 108 0.23 -2.52 3.30
N VAL A 109 1.13 -2.56 4.26
CA VAL A 109 0.93 -2.04 5.61
C VAL A 109 2.04 -1.05 5.92
N PHE A 110 1.68 0.15 6.36
CA PHE A 110 2.65 1.12 6.88
C PHE A 110 2.77 0.94 8.39
N PRO A 111 3.80 0.27 8.91
CA PRO A 111 3.87 -0.11 10.31
C PRO A 111 4.04 1.09 11.25
N GLU A 112 4.44 2.24 10.72
CA GLU A 112 4.48 3.51 11.47
C GLU A 112 3.09 4.04 11.82
N GLY A 113 2.05 3.62 11.09
CA GLY A 113 0.66 4.05 11.26
C GLY A 113 0.39 5.54 11.01
N LYS A 114 1.42 6.31 10.66
CA LYS A 114 1.37 7.74 10.33
C LYS A 114 2.56 8.16 9.46
N ILE A 115 2.41 9.28 8.75
CA ILE A 115 3.48 9.85 7.93
C ILE A 115 4.59 10.40 8.83
N ASN A 116 5.82 9.91 8.64
CA ASN A 116 7.02 10.34 9.35
C ASN A 116 7.80 11.39 8.55
N LYS A 117 7.30 12.61 8.52
CA LYS A 117 7.87 13.72 7.71
C LYS A 117 9.30 14.10 8.08
N TYR A 118 9.69 13.95 9.34
CA TYR A 118 10.95 14.49 9.87
C TYR A 118 12.04 13.43 10.05
N GLY A 119 11.84 12.21 9.57
CA GLY A 119 12.85 11.16 9.67
C GLY A 119 13.22 10.76 11.10
N LYS A 120 12.34 11.02 12.07
CA LYS A 120 12.54 10.58 13.46
C LYS A 120 12.65 9.07 13.53
N LYS A 121 13.29 8.56 14.60
CA LYS A 121 13.41 7.12 14.85
C LYS A 121 12.05 6.45 14.68
N LEU A 122 12.01 5.39 13.88
CA LEU A 122 10.81 4.61 13.62
C LEU A 122 10.29 4.00 14.92
N VAL A 123 9.07 4.37 15.28
CA VAL A 123 8.31 3.67 16.31
C VAL A 123 7.29 2.83 15.56
N LEU A 124 7.53 1.54 15.51
CA LEU A 124 6.60 0.58 14.93
C LEU A 124 5.45 0.36 15.91
N LYS A 125 4.23 0.31 15.39
CA LYS A 125 3.06 -0.06 16.21
C LYS A 125 3.00 -1.57 16.34
N GLU A 126 2.96 -2.03 17.57
CA GLU A 126 2.71 -3.44 17.88
C GLU A 126 1.26 -3.80 17.52
N GLY A 127 1.04 -5.02 17.04
CA GLY A 127 -0.30 -5.52 16.72
C GLY A 127 -0.85 -5.19 15.33
N LEU A 128 0.02 -4.80 14.38
CA LEU A 128 -0.33 -4.75 12.96
C LEU A 128 0.03 -6.03 12.23
#